data_ce8a79fc8a1ed3643b4c601d343b4ade
#
_entry.id   ce8a79fc8a1ed3643b4c601d343b4ade
#
_cell.length_a   1.000
_cell.length_b   1.000
_cell.length_c   1.000
_cell.angle_alpha   90.00
_cell.angle_beta   90.00
_cell.angle_gamma   90.00
#
_symmetry.space_group_name_H-M   'P 1'
#
loop_
_entity.id
_entity.type
_entity.pdbx_description
1 polymer ?
#
loop_
_entity_poly.entity_id
_entity_poly.type
_entity_poly.pdbx_seq_one_letter_code
_entity_poly.pdbx_strand_id
1 'polypeptide(L)'
;MCVLFTGSSAVTTVFVQKGKDLHLDVNKPVDIPEADEFRWRFNDTHSIVRLSPDKRTRIPDPYKGRVEFSVQNHSLLLKNVQHSDSGDYIALITGDKHQRVAEYKVIIQGRFI
;
A
#
# COMPACT_ATOMS: atom_id res chain seq x y z
N MET A 1 -19.80 -10.11 16.76
CA MET A 1 -19.52 -9.53 16.70
C MET A 1 -19.28 -8.57 16.13
N CYS A 2 -19.29 -7.87 15.78
CA CYS A 2 -19.07 -7.12 15.12
C CYS A 2 -18.67 -6.04 15.54
N VAL A 3 -18.10 -5.47 15.10
CA VAL A 3 -17.64 -4.54 15.45
C VAL A 3 -17.82 -3.54 14.80
N LEU A 4 -17.90 -2.61 15.04
CA LEU A 4 -18.10 -1.70 14.47
C LEU A 4 -17.32 -0.68 14.48
N PHE A 5 -17.04 -0.06 13.62
CA PHE A 5 -16.24 0.90 13.51
C PHE A 5 -16.88 2.03 13.15
N THR A 6 -16.53 3.08 13.53
CA THR A 6 -17.10 4.20 13.40
C THR A 6 -16.33 5.06 12.55
N GLY A 7 -16.40 4.93 11.38
CA GLY A 7 -15.79 5.83 10.45
C GLY A 7 -14.34 5.76 10.22
N SER A 8 -13.66 5.03 11.00
CA SER A 8 -12.29 4.91 10.72
C SER A 8 -12.08 3.85 9.73
N SER A 9 -11.02 3.86 9.03
CA SER A 9 -10.72 2.82 8.10
C SER A 9 -10.40 1.56 8.86
N ALA A 10 -10.88 0.47 8.35
CA ALA A 10 -10.56 -0.82 8.91
C ALA A 10 -9.16 -1.22 8.45
N VAL A 11 -8.37 -1.72 9.36
CA VAL A 11 -7.04 -2.22 9.05
C VAL A 11 -7.14 -3.72 8.85
N THR A 12 -6.66 -4.18 7.71
CA THR A 12 -6.64 -5.61 7.40
C THR A 12 -5.26 -6.16 7.71
N THR A 13 -5.20 -7.25 8.45
CA THR A 13 -3.93 -7.90 8.75
C THR A 13 -3.66 -8.96 7.70
N VAL A 14 -2.46 -8.94 7.14
CA VAL A 14 -2.06 -9.86 6.09
C VAL A 14 -0.78 -10.58 6.54
N PHE A 15 -0.77 -11.89 6.39
CA PHE A 15 0.41 -12.69 6.71
C PHE A 15 1.00 -13.19 5.41
N VAL A 16 2.29 -12.96 5.22
CA VAL A 16 2.99 -13.37 4.02
C VAL A 16 4.27 -14.08 4.40
N GLN A 17 4.56 -15.17 3.75
CA GLN A 17 5.77 -15.92 4.02
C GLN A 17 6.98 -15.23 3.37
N LYS A 18 8.08 -15.19 4.10
CA LYS A 18 9.32 -14.60 3.60
C LYS A 18 9.68 -15.20 2.24
N GLY A 19 10.07 -14.36 1.32
CA GLY A 19 10.46 -14.77 -0.02
C GLY A 19 9.32 -14.80 -1.02
N LYS A 20 8.09 -14.68 -0.54
CA LYS A 20 6.92 -14.64 -1.44
C LYS A 20 6.63 -13.21 -1.85
N ASP A 21 5.63 -13.04 -2.69
CA ASP A 21 5.23 -11.72 -3.15
C ASP A 21 4.02 -11.25 -2.33
N LEU A 22 4.01 -9.97 -2.02
CA LEU A 22 2.93 -9.34 -1.30
C LEU A 22 2.08 -8.56 -2.28
N HIS A 23 0.79 -8.86 -2.31
CA HIS A 23 -0.14 -8.16 -3.19
C HIS A 23 -1.18 -7.45 -2.35
N LEU A 24 -1.27 -6.14 -2.49
CA LEU A 24 -2.22 -5.33 -1.75
C LEU A 24 -3.15 -4.61 -2.72
N ASP A 25 -4.44 -4.75 -2.48
CA ASP A 25 -5.44 -4.13 -3.33
C ASP A 25 -6.14 -3.02 -2.60
N VAL A 26 -6.70 -2.09 -3.38
CA VAL A 26 -7.66 -1.13 -2.86
C VAL A 26 -9.03 -1.73 -3.10
N ASN A 27 -9.72 -2.07 -2.02
CA ASN A 27 -10.95 -2.88 -2.11
C ASN A 27 -12.13 -2.18 -2.74
N LYS A 28 -12.06 -0.90 -2.96
CA LYS A 28 -13.16 -0.18 -3.59
C LYS A 28 -12.62 0.66 -4.73
N PRO A 29 -13.46 1.00 -5.67
CA PRO A 29 -13.05 1.92 -6.72
C PRO A 29 -12.55 3.21 -6.10
N VAL A 30 -11.44 3.71 -6.61
CA VAL A 30 -10.84 4.93 -6.11
C VAL A 30 -10.96 5.98 -7.17
N ASP A 31 -11.52 7.11 -6.77
CA ASP A 31 -11.66 8.24 -7.66
C ASP A 31 -10.67 9.30 -7.21
N ILE A 32 -9.63 9.50 -7.99
CA ILE A 32 -8.58 10.44 -7.65
C ILE A 32 -8.86 11.74 -8.39
N PRO A 33 -9.13 12.84 -7.66
CA PRO A 33 -9.33 14.12 -8.31
C PRO A 33 -8.12 14.48 -9.17
N GLU A 34 -8.37 15.22 -10.22
CA GLU A 34 -7.38 15.47 -11.25
C GLU A 34 -6.10 16.10 -10.72
N ALA A 35 -6.20 16.93 -9.72
CA ALA A 35 -5.05 17.62 -9.16
C ALA A 35 -4.40 16.89 -8.00
N ASP A 36 -4.93 15.75 -7.62
CA ASP A 36 -4.43 15.04 -6.45
C ASP A 36 -3.47 13.92 -6.84
N GLU A 37 -2.70 13.47 -5.88
CA GLU A 37 -1.81 12.34 -6.12
C GLU A 37 -2.20 11.18 -5.23
N PHE A 38 -1.83 9.98 -5.67
CA PHE A 38 -2.07 8.75 -4.94
C PHE A 38 -0.72 8.17 -4.55
N ARG A 39 -0.63 7.58 -3.37
CA ARG A 39 0.58 6.88 -3.00
C ARG A 39 0.33 5.75 -2.02
N TRP A 40 1.24 4.78 -2.06
CA TRP A 40 1.35 3.77 -1.02
C TRP A 40 2.51 4.17 -0.12
N ARG A 41 2.27 4.18 1.18
CA ARG A 41 3.28 4.52 2.17
C ARG A 41 3.56 3.36 3.09
N PHE A 42 4.78 3.29 3.57
CA PHE A 42 5.21 2.26 4.50
C PHE A 42 5.48 2.89 5.86
N ASN A 43 4.82 2.39 6.90
CA ASN A 43 4.96 2.85 8.29
C ASN A 43 4.77 4.35 8.45
N ASP A 44 4.05 4.95 7.51
CA ASP A 44 3.78 6.38 7.53
C ASP A 44 5.07 7.23 7.51
N THR A 45 6.17 6.63 7.05
CA THR A 45 7.45 7.32 7.03
C THR A 45 7.92 7.66 5.63
N HIS A 46 7.71 6.77 4.67
CA HIS A 46 8.16 7.03 3.31
C HIS A 46 7.23 6.39 2.29
N SER A 47 7.29 6.89 1.08
CA SER A 47 6.45 6.41 0.01
C SER A 47 7.11 5.26 -0.71
N ILE A 48 6.33 4.22 -1.02
CA ILE A 48 6.79 3.10 -1.82
C ILE A 48 6.57 3.40 -3.30
N VAL A 49 5.43 4.01 -3.61
CA VAL A 49 5.10 4.40 -4.96
C VAL A 49 4.23 5.63 -4.91
N ARG A 50 4.41 6.50 -5.89
CA ARG A 50 3.66 7.74 -5.98
C ARG A 50 3.13 7.88 -7.40
N LEU A 51 1.84 8.14 -7.52
CA LEU A 51 1.21 8.44 -8.79
C LEU A 51 0.88 9.93 -8.80
N SER A 52 1.57 10.67 -9.66
CA SER A 52 1.42 12.12 -9.72
C SER A 52 0.14 12.51 -10.47
N PRO A 53 -0.31 13.76 -10.33
CA PRO A 53 -1.50 14.20 -11.06
C PRO A 53 -1.39 14.05 -12.58
N ASP A 54 -0.18 14.09 -13.12
CA ASP A 54 0.03 13.89 -14.56
C ASP A 54 0.10 12.42 -14.95
N LYS A 55 -0.26 11.53 -14.03
CA LYS A 55 -0.33 10.08 -14.23
C LYS A 55 1.03 9.42 -14.39
N ARG A 56 2.08 10.06 -13.91
CA ARG A 56 3.40 9.45 -13.89
C ARG A 56 3.61 8.71 -12.58
N THR A 57 4.15 7.52 -12.69
CA THR A 57 4.45 6.69 -11.53
C THR A 57 5.92 6.84 -11.15
N ARG A 58 6.18 7.06 -9.88
CA ARG A 58 7.54 7.15 -9.38
C ARG A 58 7.76 6.15 -8.27
N ILE A 59 8.80 5.37 -8.40
CA ILE A 59 9.17 4.37 -7.40
C ILE A 59 10.57 4.70 -6.92
N PRO A 60 10.77 4.93 -5.60
CA PRO A 60 12.10 5.25 -5.08
C PRO A 60 13.09 4.11 -5.29
N ASP A 61 14.37 4.46 -5.32
CA ASP A 61 15.43 3.49 -5.57
C ASP A 61 15.39 2.22 -4.73
N PRO A 62 15.15 2.29 -3.42
CA PRO A 62 15.13 1.05 -2.64
C PRO A 62 14.09 0.04 -3.10
N TYR A 63 13.08 0.50 -3.81
CA TYR A 63 11.99 -0.37 -4.27
C TYR A 63 12.00 -0.65 -5.75
N LYS A 64 12.89 -0.01 -6.51
CA LYS A 64 12.98 -0.25 -7.95
C LYS A 64 13.34 -1.70 -8.19
N GLY A 65 12.62 -2.33 -9.11
CA GLY A 65 12.85 -3.73 -9.41
C GLY A 65 12.11 -4.69 -8.49
N ARG A 66 11.57 -4.19 -7.37
CA ARG A 66 10.81 -5.02 -6.44
C ARG A 66 9.34 -4.69 -6.41
N VAL A 67 8.96 -3.51 -6.88
CA VAL A 67 7.59 -3.03 -6.75
C VAL A 67 6.97 -2.87 -8.11
N GLU A 68 5.76 -3.37 -8.25
CA GLU A 68 4.92 -3.11 -9.42
C GLU A 68 3.64 -2.46 -8.95
N PHE A 69 3.20 -1.47 -9.68
CA PHE A 69 2.00 -0.72 -9.34
C PHE A 69 1.07 -0.68 -10.54
N SER A 70 -0.20 -0.99 -10.32
CA SER A 70 -1.18 -0.94 -11.38
C SER A 70 -1.91 0.39 -11.33
N VAL A 71 -1.80 1.16 -12.42
CA VAL A 71 -2.51 2.45 -12.49
C VAL A 71 -4.00 2.27 -12.72
N GLN A 72 -4.43 1.08 -13.08
CA GLN A 72 -5.84 0.84 -13.33
C GLN A 72 -6.61 0.62 -12.05
N ASN A 73 -6.09 -0.22 -11.16
CA ASN A 73 -6.79 -0.52 -9.91
C ASN A 73 -6.01 -0.11 -8.67
N HIS A 74 -4.86 0.53 -8.86
CA HIS A 74 -4.05 1.08 -7.78
C HIS A 74 -3.48 0.02 -6.85
N SER A 75 -3.38 -1.21 -7.30
CA SER A 75 -2.83 -2.28 -6.48
C SER A 75 -1.32 -2.22 -6.44
N LEU A 76 -0.75 -2.73 -5.36
CA LEU A 76 0.68 -2.75 -5.12
C LEU A 76 1.15 -4.19 -5.07
N LEU A 77 2.22 -4.50 -5.79
CA LEU A 77 2.87 -5.79 -5.71
C LEU A 77 4.31 -5.57 -5.26
N LEU A 78 4.68 -6.18 -4.14
CA LEU A 78 6.04 -6.11 -3.61
C LEU A 78 6.63 -7.51 -3.66
N LYS A 79 7.73 -7.66 -4.39
CA LYS A 79 8.30 -8.97 -4.66
C LYS A 79 9.34 -9.35 -3.62
N ASN A 80 9.44 -10.65 -3.36
CA ASN A 80 10.48 -11.23 -2.52
C ASN A 80 10.57 -10.54 -1.17
N VAL A 81 9.48 -10.58 -0.41
CA VAL A 81 9.41 -9.84 0.86
C VAL A 81 10.36 -10.44 1.89
N GLN A 82 10.89 -9.56 2.72
CA GLN A 82 11.81 -9.91 3.81
C GLN A 82 11.20 -9.44 5.11
N HIS A 83 11.77 -9.85 6.25
CA HIS A 83 11.24 -9.43 7.54
C HIS A 83 11.19 -7.91 7.69
N SER A 84 12.12 -7.21 7.08
CA SER A 84 12.13 -5.74 7.13
C SER A 84 10.96 -5.12 6.39
N ASP A 85 10.21 -5.90 5.62
CA ASP A 85 9.03 -5.40 4.93
C ASP A 85 7.77 -5.51 5.79
N SER A 86 7.86 -6.06 6.99
CA SER A 86 6.73 -6.08 7.92
C SER A 86 6.43 -4.67 8.40
N GLY A 87 5.17 -4.33 8.45
CA GLY A 87 4.76 -3.02 8.94
C GLY A 87 3.42 -2.61 8.36
N ASP A 88 3.14 -1.33 8.42
CA ASP A 88 1.86 -0.79 7.98
C ASP A 88 1.99 -0.27 6.56
N TYR A 89 1.06 -0.66 5.71
CA TYR A 89 1.00 -0.19 4.33
C TYR A 89 -0.29 0.59 4.16
N ILE A 90 -0.17 1.84 3.76
CA ILE A 90 -1.30 2.74 3.68
C ILE A 90 -1.38 3.33 2.29
N ALA A 91 -2.55 3.21 1.67
CA ALA A 91 -2.82 3.84 0.39
C ALA A 91 -3.63 5.10 0.67
N LEU A 92 -3.16 6.22 0.14
CA LEU A 92 -3.84 7.47 0.38
C LEU A 92 -3.83 8.40 -0.83
N ILE A 93 -4.83 9.25 -0.87
CA ILE A 93 -4.95 10.30 -1.85
C ILE A 93 -4.60 11.60 -1.15
N THR A 94 -3.67 12.36 -1.73
CA THR A 94 -3.21 13.60 -1.15
C THR A 94 -3.54 14.77 -2.06
N GLY A 95 -4.25 15.73 -1.53
CA GLY A 95 -4.57 16.95 -2.22
C GLY A 95 -4.81 17.98 -1.14
N ASP A 96 -5.95 18.66 -1.20
CA ASP A 96 -6.32 19.56 -0.12
C ASP A 96 -6.47 18.82 1.19
N LYS A 97 -6.86 17.56 1.12
CA LYS A 97 -7.01 16.70 2.29
C LYS A 97 -6.31 15.40 2.04
N HIS A 98 -5.92 14.75 3.13
CA HIS A 98 -5.38 13.40 3.06
C HIS A 98 -6.51 12.43 3.27
N GLN A 99 -6.69 11.51 2.34
CA GLN A 99 -7.74 10.52 2.45
C GLN A 99 -7.14 9.13 2.34
N ARG A 100 -7.29 8.34 3.38
CA ARG A 100 -6.84 6.95 3.36
C ARG A 100 -7.87 6.10 2.66
N VAL A 101 -7.44 5.33 1.70
CA VAL A 101 -8.36 4.48 0.93
C VAL A 101 -8.12 3.00 1.19
N ALA A 102 -6.98 2.64 1.77
CA ALA A 102 -6.73 1.28 2.19
C ALA A 102 -5.65 1.28 3.25
N GLU A 103 -5.70 0.32 4.15
CA GLU A 103 -4.72 0.23 5.23
C GLU A 103 -4.52 -1.22 5.59
N TYR A 104 -3.26 -1.66 5.58
CA TYR A 104 -2.91 -3.05 5.85
C TYR A 104 -1.81 -3.12 6.88
N LYS A 105 -1.93 -4.07 7.78
CA LYS A 105 -0.83 -4.43 8.65
C LYS A 105 -0.26 -5.74 8.13
N VAL A 106 0.99 -5.72 7.70
CA VAL A 106 1.62 -6.85 7.04
C VAL A 106 2.64 -7.48 7.96
N ILE A 107 2.53 -8.78 8.14
CA ILE A 107 3.45 -9.54 8.96
C ILE A 107 4.14 -10.56 8.08
N ILE A 108 5.45 -10.45 7.97
CA ILE A 108 6.23 -11.37 7.16
C ILE A 108 6.71 -12.48 8.07
N GLN A 109 6.37 -13.71 7.73
CA GLN A 109 6.70 -14.86 8.55
C GLN A 109 7.88 -15.60 7.96
N GLY A 110 8.85 -15.86 8.80
CA GLY A 110 9.98 -16.66 8.38
C GLY A 110 9.63 -18.12 8.33
N ARG A 111 10.54 -18.90 7.77
CA ARG A 111 10.39 -20.33 7.79
C ARG A 111 11.12 -20.89 8.95
N PHE A 112 10.54 -21.90 9.52
CA PHE A 112 11.21 -22.64 10.57
C PHE A 112 11.66 -23.94 10.02
N ILE A 113 12.73 -24.40 10.49
CA ILE A 113 13.29 -25.66 10.05
C ILE A 113 13.36 -26.62 11.19
#